data_a99ab4bf04ee3703dd886d556fc98f51
#
_entry.id   a99ab4bf04ee3703dd886d556fc98f51
#
_cell.length_a   1.000
_cell.length_b   1.000
_cell.length_c   1.000
_cell.angle_alpha   90.00
_cell.angle_beta   90.00
_cell.angle_gamma   90.00
#
_symmetry.space_group_name_H-M   'P 1'
#
loop_
_entity.id
_entity.type
_entity.pdbx_description
1 polymer ?
#
loop_
_entity_poly.entity_id
_entity_poly.type
_entity_poly.pdbx_seq_one_letter_code
_entity_poly.pdbx_strand_id
1 'polypeptide(L)'
;IAETGAGQHGVATAAACALLGLECIVYMGAVDCERQKLNCFRMTEMGAKVVPVQSGSRTLKDAVNEALRDWVTNIRTTHYIIGSAVGPHPFPDIVRDLQSVIGNEARAQMLNQTSGEHGHVTFSNGPGRLPDVVVACVGGGSNAIGMFTAFLGDTHPSKEPAQGHVRIVGVEAGGEHGPWLPDGTETDKHAATLTNGVVGVLHGSRTFLLQTADGQIKETHSISAGLDYPGVGPQHAQLKASGRVEYKFATDSQALDAQRLVSRKEGILPALEPSHAMHTTMELAKTMRPDQIVLVNLCGRGDKDMLHVAKARG
;
A
#
# COMPACT_ATOMS: atom_id res chain seq x y z
N ILE A 1 -0.93 -3.49 -21.07
CA ILE A 1 -1.58 -2.37 -20.42
C ILE A 1 -1.45 -2.46 -18.91
N ALA A 2 -1.53 -1.34 -18.22
CA ALA A 2 -1.57 -1.25 -16.76
C ALA A 2 -2.49 -0.10 -16.33
N GLU A 3 -2.92 -0.11 -15.08
CA GLU A 3 -3.47 1.06 -14.40
C GLU A 3 -2.47 1.56 -13.34
N THR A 4 -2.66 2.79 -12.89
CA THR A 4 -1.84 3.33 -11.80
C THR A 4 -2.56 4.47 -11.06
N GLY A 5 -2.32 4.61 -9.74
CA GLY A 5 -2.77 5.72 -8.92
C GLY A 5 -1.63 6.71 -8.67
N ALA A 6 -0.69 6.38 -7.79
CA ALA A 6 0.50 7.20 -7.53
C ALA A 6 1.49 7.25 -8.71
N GLY A 7 1.30 6.42 -9.74
CA GLY A 7 2.13 6.40 -10.95
C GLY A 7 3.32 5.42 -10.90
N GLN A 8 3.71 4.89 -9.75
CA GLN A 8 4.91 4.05 -9.64
C GLN A 8 4.79 2.74 -10.41
N HIS A 9 3.64 2.07 -10.34
CA HIS A 9 3.38 0.86 -11.11
C HIS A 9 3.42 1.13 -12.63
N GLY A 10 2.83 2.24 -13.07
CA GLY A 10 2.89 2.68 -14.47
C GLY A 10 4.32 2.96 -14.93
N VAL A 11 5.14 3.62 -14.12
CA VAL A 11 6.56 3.89 -14.42
C VAL A 11 7.34 2.57 -14.54
N ALA A 12 7.14 1.62 -13.62
CA ALA A 12 7.79 0.31 -13.69
C ALA A 12 7.37 -0.48 -14.92
N THR A 13 6.07 -0.47 -15.25
CA THR A 13 5.54 -1.13 -16.46
C THR A 13 6.10 -0.48 -17.73
N ALA A 14 6.12 0.84 -17.82
CA ALA A 14 6.69 1.57 -18.94
C ALA A 14 8.18 1.23 -19.14
N ALA A 15 8.95 1.18 -18.05
CA ALA A 15 10.36 0.82 -18.10
C ALA A 15 10.59 -0.62 -18.61
N ALA A 16 9.79 -1.58 -18.13
CA ALA A 16 9.86 -2.96 -18.59
C ALA A 16 9.47 -3.09 -20.06
N CYS A 17 8.40 -2.41 -20.49
CA CYS A 17 7.96 -2.42 -21.89
C CYS A 17 9.00 -1.78 -22.82
N ALA A 18 9.61 -0.67 -22.41
CA ALA A 18 10.69 -0.03 -23.16
C ALA A 18 11.89 -0.96 -23.34
N LEU A 19 12.30 -1.64 -22.27
CA LEU A 19 13.42 -2.60 -22.32
C LEU A 19 13.14 -3.78 -23.23
N LEU A 20 11.89 -4.26 -23.24
CA LEU A 20 11.47 -5.45 -24.01
C LEU A 20 10.94 -5.12 -25.41
N GLY A 21 10.87 -3.84 -25.80
CA GLY A 21 10.33 -3.39 -27.08
C GLY A 21 8.82 -3.64 -27.25
N LEU A 22 8.06 -3.54 -26.15
CA LEU A 22 6.62 -3.75 -26.14
C LEU A 22 5.86 -2.41 -26.13
N GLU A 23 4.71 -2.38 -26.79
CA GLU A 23 3.77 -1.26 -26.65
C GLU A 23 3.23 -1.21 -25.20
N CYS A 24 3.10 0.01 -24.68
CA CYS A 24 2.63 0.23 -23.32
C CYS A 24 1.54 1.31 -23.26
N ILE A 25 0.38 0.95 -22.70
CA ILE A 25 -0.69 1.90 -22.38
C ILE A 25 -0.92 1.86 -20.87
N VAL A 26 -0.92 3.03 -20.24
CA VAL A 26 -1.15 3.16 -18.80
C VAL A 26 -2.39 4.03 -18.56
N TYR A 27 -3.40 3.45 -17.92
CA TYR A 27 -4.60 4.16 -17.47
C TYR A 27 -4.34 4.80 -16.11
N MET A 28 -4.66 6.09 -15.98
CA MET A 28 -4.49 6.82 -14.74
C MET A 28 -5.62 7.83 -14.57
N GLY A 29 -6.19 7.92 -13.37
CA GLY A 29 -7.24 8.90 -13.11
C GLY A 29 -6.77 10.33 -13.41
N ALA A 30 -7.62 11.17 -14.02
CA ALA A 30 -7.22 12.53 -14.40
C ALA A 30 -6.80 13.37 -13.18
N VAL A 31 -7.43 13.16 -12.01
CA VAL A 31 -7.03 13.80 -10.74
C VAL A 31 -5.65 13.32 -10.31
N ASP A 32 -5.37 12.02 -10.44
CA ASP A 32 -4.08 11.45 -10.09
C ASP A 32 -2.96 11.87 -11.06
N CYS A 33 -3.28 12.06 -12.36
CA CYS A 33 -2.33 12.64 -13.32
C CYS A 33 -1.87 14.04 -12.88
N GLU A 34 -2.78 14.87 -12.38
CA GLU A 34 -2.44 16.20 -11.88
C GLU A 34 -1.61 16.14 -10.59
N ARG A 35 -1.94 15.22 -9.67
CA ARG A 35 -1.18 15.02 -8.42
C ARG A 35 0.24 14.51 -8.68
N GLN A 36 0.42 13.71 -9.73
CA GLN A 36 1.63 12.91 -10.00
C GLN A 36 2.21 13.18 -11.41
N LYS A 37 2.23 14.45 -11.82
CA LYS A 37 2.73 14.90 -13.15
C LYS A 37 4.13 14.37 -13.48
N LEU A 38 5.01 14.27 -12.48
CA LEU A 38 6.37 13.78 -12.68
C LEU A 38 6.37 12.31 -13.14
N ASN A 39 5.49 11.48 -12.59
CA ASN A 39 5.39 10.08 -13.01
C ASN A 39 4.74 9.95 -14.39
N CYS A 40 3.73 10.79 -14.71
CA CYS A 40 3.17 10.84 -16.06
C CYS A 40 4.27 11.20 -17.09
N PHE A 41 5.08 12.18 -16.80
CA PHE A 41 6.21 12.58 -17.65
C PHE A 41 7.22 11.42 -17.81
N ARG A 42 7.62 10.76 -16.72
CA ARG A 42 8.52 9.59 -16.77
C ARG A 42 7.99 8.47 -17.67
N MET A 43 6.69 8.13 -17.55
CA MET A 43 6.07 7.12 -18.40
C MET A 43 6.12 7.51 -19.88
N THR A 44 5.82 8.76 -20.19
CA THR A 44 5.83 9.26 -21.57
C THR A 44 7.25 9.28 -22.16
N GLU A 45 8.25 9.68 -21.38
CA GLU A 45 9.67 9.64 -21.82
C GLU A 45 10.15 8.22 -22.13
N MET A 46 9.60 7.21 -21.46
CA MET A 46 9.88 5.80 -21.73
C MET A 46 9.01 5.21 -22.86
N GLY A 47 8.25 6.06 -23.56
CA GLY A 47 7.45 5.65 -24.72
C GLY A 47 6.06 5.09 -24.40
N ALA A 48 5.62 5.10 -23.14
CA ALA A 48 4.29 4.66 -22.79
C ALA A 48 3.24 5.74 -23.11
N LYS A 49 2.06 5.30 -23.56
CA LYS A 49 0.89 6.16 -23.71
C LYS A 49 0.14 6.23 -22.39
N VAL A 50 0.15 7.38 -21.74
CA VAL A 50 -0.66 7.65 -20.55
C VAL A 50 -2.04 8.12 -20.98
N VAL A 51 -3.10 7.43 -20.51
CA VAL A 51 -4.50 7.73 -20.80
C VAL A 51 -5.17 8.25 -19.54
N PRO A 52 -5.44 9.59 -19.44
CA PRO A 52 -6.16 10.16 -18.31
C PRO A 52 -7.64 9.72 -18.33
N VAL A 53 -8.09 9.06 -17.27
CA VAL A 53 -9.47 8.59 -17.12
C VAL A 53 -10.32 9.72 -16.55
N GLN A 54 -11.35 10.13 -17.30
CA GLN A 54 -12.24 11.25 -16.96
C GLN A 54 -13.56 10.81 -16.30
N SER A 55 -13.86 9.51 -16.28
CA SER A 55 -15.09 8.97 -15.71
C SER A 55 -15.00 8.84 -14.17
N GLY A 56 -16.13 8.81 -13.51
CA GLY A 56 -16.25 8.59 -12.06
C GLY A 56 -15.53 9.64 -11.22
N SER A 57 -14.87 9.21 -10.17
CA SER A 57 -14.04 10.06 -9.29
C SER A 57 -12.72 10.51 -9.94
N ARG A 58 -12.39 9.97 -11.10
CA ARG A 58 -11.15 10.25 -11.86
C ARG A 58 -9.87 9.91 -11.08
N THR A 59 -9.95 8.84 -10.26
CA THR A 59 -8.88 8.30 -9.44
C THR A 59 -8.57 6.84 -9.80
N LEU A 60 -7.72 6.18 -9.01
CA LEU A 60 -7.26 4.80 -9.24
C LEU A 60 -8.40 3.81 -9.50
N LYS A 61 -9.54 3.91 -8.80
CA LYS A 61 -10.70 3.02 -9.01
C LYS A 61 -11.17 3.02 -10.47
N ASP A 62 -11.26 4.21 -11.04
CA ASP A 62 -11.75 4.35 -12.42
C ASP A 62 -10.69 3.97 -13.45
N ALA A 63 -9.41 4.17 -13.13
CA ALA A 63 -8.30 3.67 -13.93
C ALA A 63 -8.31 2.13 -14.02
N VAL A 64 -8.57 1.41 -12.91
CA VAL A 64 -8.75 -0.04 -12.91
C VAL A 64 -9.94 -0.45 -13.80
N ASN A 65 -11.07 0.26 -13.70
CA ASN A 65 -12.23 -0.02 -14.55
C ASN A 65 -11.91 0.09 -16.04
N GLU A 66 -11.19 1.13 -16.46
CA GLU A 66 -10.82 1.32 -17.87
C GLU A 66 -9.81 0.27 -18.35
N ALA A 67 -8.80 -0.03 -17.53
CA ALA A 67 -7.83 -1.09 -17.84
C ALA A 67 -8.52 -2.46 -18.02
N LEU A 68 -9.46 -2.80 -17.15
CA LEU A 68 -10.26 -4.03 -17.27
C LEU A 68 -11.12 -4.05 -18.55
N ARG A 69 -11.77 -2.91 -18.90
CA ARG A 69 -12.57 -2.82 -20.14
C ARG A 69 -11.72 -3.00 -21.37
N ASP A 70 -10.57 -2.34 -21.44
CA ASP A 70 -9.62 -2.50 -22.56
C ASP A 70 -9.13 -3.94 -22.63
N TRP A 71 -8.70 -4.52 -21.51
CA TRP A 71 -8.19 -5.88 -21.49
C TRP A 71 -9.21 -6.90 -21.99
N VAL A 72 -10.46 -6.87 -21.50
CA VAL A 72 -11.48 -7.85 -21.95
C VAL A 72 -11.88 -7.65 -23.42
N THR A 73 -11.78 -6.42 -23.92
CA THR A 73 -12.03 -6.08 -25.32
C THR A 73 -10.92 -6.61 -26.23
N ASN A 74 -9.67 -6.50 -25.81
CA ASN A 74 -8.48 -6.77 -26.61
C ASN A 74 -7.67 -7.98 -26.12
N ILE A 75 -8.29 -8.91 -25.41
CA ILE A 75 -7.64 -10.02 -24.68
C ILE A 75 -6.71 -10.90 -25.54
N ARG A 76 -6.91 -10.94 -26.86
CA ARG A 76 -6.08 -11.75 -27.76
C ARG A 76 -4.71 -11.15 -28.03
N THR A 77 -4.55 -9.85 -27.88
CA THR A 77 -3.34 -9.10 -28.24
C THR A 77 -2.78 -8.27 -27.09
N THR A 78 -3.50 -8.20 -25.97
CA THR A 78 -3.18 -7.32 -24.86
C THR A 78 -3.04 -8.10 -23.56
N HIS A 79 -1.90 -7.94 -22.91
CA HIS A 79 -1.67 -8.45 -21.55
C HIS A 79 -1.93 -7.34 -20.53
N TYR A 80 -2.71 -7.65 -19.49
CA TYR A 80 -2.97 -6.72 -18.40
C TYR A 80 -2.07 -7.03 -17.21
N ILE A 81 -1.24 -6.05 -16.85
CA ILE A 81 -0.38 -6.09 -15.66
C ILE A 81 -1.08 -5.28 -14.56
N ILE A 82 -1.88 -5.96 -13.75
CA ILE A 82 -2.59 -5.31 -12.65
C ILE A 82 -1.62 -4.79 -11.58
N GLY A 83 -1.84 -3.57 -11.11
CA GLY A 83 -0.91 -2.84 -10.24
C GLY A 83 -1.08 -3.12 -8.74
N SER A 84 -2.07 -3.92 -8.35
CA SER A 84 -2.29 -4.23 -6.94
C SER A 84 -2.80 -5.66 -6.73
N ALA A 85 -2.79 -6.12 -5.48
CA ALA A 85 -3.27 -7.46 -5.09
C ALA A 85 -4.81 -7.51 -5.02
N VAL A 86 -5.48 -6.92 -6.01
CA VAL A 86 -6.94 -6.81 -6.15
C VAL A 86 -7.42 -7.58 -7.37
N GLY A 87 -8.73 -7.60 -7.59
CA GLY A 87 -9.32 -8.28 -8.75
C GLY A 87 -9.61 -9.75 -8.50
N PRO A 88 -10.13 -10.47 -9.53
CA PRO A 88 -10.49 -11.87 -9.41
C PRO A 88 -9.25 -12.77 -9.37
N HIS A 89 -9.43 -14.00 -8.90
CA HIS A 89 -8.40 -15.04 -9.05
C HIS A 89 -8.03 -15.20 -10.55
N PRO A 90 -6.73 -15.30 -10.92
CA PRO A 90 -5.57 -15.47 -10.05
C PRO A 90 -4.78 -14.19 -9.74
N PHE A 91 -5.26 -13.00 -10.09
CA PHE A 91 -4.48 -11.76 -9.94
C PHE A 91 -3.95 -11.51 -8.52
N PRO A 92 -4.73 -11.67 -7.43
CA PRO A 92 -4.19 -11.47 -6.09
C PRO A 92 -3.03 -12.40 -5.75
N ASP A 93 -3.08 -13.66 -6.22
CA ASP A 93 -2.01 -14.64 -6.00
C ASP A 93 -0.76 -14.29 -6.80
N ILE A 94 -0.91 -13.94 -8.08
CA ILE A 94 0.21 -13.52 -8.94
C ILE A 94 0.93 -12.31 -8.33
N VAL A 95 0.18 -11.30 -7.93
CA VAL A 95 0.76 -10.09 -7.35
C VAL A 95 1.43 -10.39 -6.01
N ARG A 96 0.80 -11.16 -5.12
CA ARG A 96 1.42 -11.60 -3.86
C ARG A 96 2.73 -12.31 -4.11
N ASP A 97 2.75 -13.30 -5.00
CA ASP A 97 3.92 -14.14 -5.24
C ASP A 97 5.09 -13.32 -5.80
N LEU A 98 4.83 -12.41 -6.74
CA LEU A 98 5.85 -11.51 -7.28
C LEU A 98 6.31 -10.47 -6.24
N GLN A 99 5.43 -9.94 -5.43
CA GLN A 99 5.75 -8.97 -4.36
C GLN A 99 6.37 -9.62 -3.12
N SER A 100 6.28 -10.94 -2.97
CA SER A 100 6.83 -11.66 -1.81
C SER A 100 8.35 -11.50 -1.66
N VAL A 101 9.05 -11.10 -2.71
CA VAL A 101 10.47 -10.73 -2.67
C VAL A 101 10.76 -9.70 -1.56
N ILE A 102 9.84 -8.74 -1.33
CA ILE A 102 9.96 -7.72 -0.27
C ILE A 102 10.12 -8.39 1.11
N GLY A 103 9.17 -9.25 1.46
CA GLY A 103 9.16 -9.91 2.77
C GLY A 103 10.27 -10.96 2.91
N ASN A 104 10.55 -11.72 1.85
CA ASN A 104 11.58 -12.75 1.87
C ASN A 104 12.97 -12.15 2.08
N GLU A 105 13.31 -11.08 1.37
CA GLU A 105 14.59 -10.38 1.55
C GLU A 105 14.65 -9.69 2.91
N ALA A 106 13.60 -9.00 3.33
CA ALA A 106 13.53 -8.35 4.64
C ALA A 106 13.72 -9.35 5.78
N ARG A 107 13.08 -10.54 5.70
CA ARG A 107 13.25 -11.62 6.69
C ARG A 107 14.70 -12.12 6.74
N ALA A 108 15.30 -12.36 5.59
CA ALA A 108 16.69 -12.81 5.51
C ALA A 108 17.66 -11.75 6.08
N GLN A 109 17.46 -10.48 5.71
CA GLN A 109 18.24 -9.36 6.22
C GLN A 109 18.11 -9.21 7.76
N MET A 110 16.89 -9.32 8.30
CA MET A 110 16.66 -9.27 9.74
C MET A 110 17.43 -10.36 10.48
N LEU A 111 17.36 -11.59 10.03
CA LEU A 111 18.09 -12.72 10.63
C LEU A 111 19.61 -12.50 10.57
N ASN A 112 20.12 -12.00 9.46
CA ASN A 112 21.55 -11.72 9.30
C ASN A 112 22.02 -10.54 10.17
N GLN A 113 21.26 -9.45 10.22
CA GLN A 113 21.61 -8.23 10.99
C GLN A 113 21.53 -8.43 12.50
N THR A 114 20.68 -9.35 12.95
CA THR A 114 20.51 -9.65 14.38
C THR A 114 21.37 -10.83 14.84
N SER A 115 22.08 -11.53 13.94
CA SER A 115 23.04 -12.57 14.29
C SER A 115 24.37 -11.97 14.73
N GLY A 116 25.02 -12.56 15.75
CA GLY A 116 26.29 -12.07 16.28
C GLY A 116 27.48 -12.10 15.30
N GLU A 117 27.37 -12.74 14.15
CA GLU A 117 28.45 -12.88 13.17
C GLU A 117 28.61 -11.69 12.22
N HIS A 118 27.57 -10.90 11.96
CA HIS A 118 27.59 -9.79 10.99
C HIS A 118 26.86 -8.53 11.47
N GLY A 119 26.43 -8.48 12.74
CA GLY A 119 25.53 -7.44 13.23
C GLY A 119 26.19 -6.09 13.53
N HIS A 120 25.81 -5.07 12.78
CA HIS A 120 26.02 -3.66 13.19
C HIS A 120 25.08 -3.24 14.34
N VAL A 121 24.11 -4.08 14.69
CA VAL A 121 23.19 -3.86 15.81
C VAL A 121 23.32 -5.07 16.75
N THR A 122 24.20 -4.96 17.72
CA THR A 122 24.43 -5.98 18.74
C THR A 122 23.27 -6.06 19.73
N PHE A 123 22.18 -6.77 19.35
CA PHE A 123 21.14 -7.10 20.33
C PHE A 123 21.44 -8.37 21.13
N SER A 124 22.33 -9.24 20.65
CA SER A 124 22.85 -10.40 21.40
C SER A 124 23.90 -11.17 20.59
N ASN A 125 24.81 -11.87 21.28
CA ASN A 125 25.72 -12.87 20.69
C ASN A 125 24.96 -14.19 20.44
N GLY A 126 23.83 -14.14 19.70
CA GLY A 126 22.95 -15.29 19.47
C GLY A 126 22.55 -15.46 18.03
N PRO A 127 21.78 -16.51 17.70
CA PRO A 127 21.19 -16.68 16.39
C PRO A 127 20.29 -15.48 16.06
N GLY A 128 20.23 -15.11 14.77
CA GLY A 128 19.38 -14.02 14.31
C GLY A 128 17.92 -14.20 14.71
N ARG A 129 17.23 -13.10 14.93
CA ARG A 129 15.83 -13.13 15.37
C ARG A 129 14.90 -12.37 14.42
N LEU A 130 13.64 -12.74 14.42
CA LEU A 130 12.59 -12.01 13.71
C LEU A 130 12.18 -10.73 14.45
N PRO A 131 11.58 -9.76 13.75
CA PRO A 131 11.01 -8.57 14.39
C PRO A 131 9.82 -8.96 15.28
N ASP A 132 9.56 -8.17 16.32
CA ASP A 132 8.36 -8.32 17.14
C ASP A 132 7.11 -7.82 16.41
N VAL A 133 7.27 -6.77 15.58
CA VAL A 133 6.18 -6.17 14.81
C VAL A 133 6.65 -5.87 13.38
N VAL A 134 5.80 -6.20 12.41
CA VAL A 134 5.93 -5.78 11.00
C VAL A 134 4.82 -4.80 10.67
N VAL A 135 5.16 -3.67 10.03
CA VAL A 135 4.22 -2.62 9.66
C VAL A 135 4.33 -2.30 8.18
N ALA A 136 3.21 -2.15 7.48
CA ALA A 136 3.17 -1.67 6.10
C ALA A 136 1.91 -0.86 5.82
N CYS A 137 1.98 0.11 4.89
CA CYS A 137 0.80 0.83 4.44
C CYS A 137 -0.07 -0.04 3.51
N VAL A 138 -1.38 0.19 3.55
CA VAL A 138 -2.38 -0.58 2.80
C VAL A 138 -3.32 0.36 2.04
N GLY A 139 -3.20 0.35 0.70
CA GLY A 139 -4.22 0.81 -0.22
C GLY A 139 -4.91 -0.41 -0.83
N GLY A 140 -4.63 -0.77 -2.09
CA GLY A 140 -5.02 -2.08 -2.63
C GLY A 140 -4.30 -3.26 -1.97
N GLY A 141 -3.15 -3.02 -1.32
CA GLY A 141 -2.47 -3.95 -0.45
C GLY A 141 -1.29 -4.73 -1.06
N SER A 142 -0.80 -4.35 -2.23
CA SER A 142 0.28 -5.06 -2.94
C SER A 142 1.59 -5.12 -2.13
N ASN A 143 2.13 -3.97 -1.72
CA ASN A 143 3.35 -3.91 -0.93
C ASN A 143 3.19 -4.65 0.42
N ALA A 144 2.04 -4.49 1.06
CA ALA A 144 1.77 -5.06 2.36
C ALA A 144 1.66 -6.59 2.31
N ILE A 145 0.94 -7.16 1.32
CA ILE A 145 0.85 -8.62 1.20
C ILE A 145 2.21 -9.22 0.87
N GLY A 146 3.02 -8.56 0.02
CA GLY A 146 4.38 -8.97 -0.29
C GLY A 146 5.26 -9.01 0.95
N MET A 147 5.18 -7.98 1.80
CA MET A 147 5.91 -7.92 3.06
C MET A 147 5.40 -8.96 4.06
N PHE A 148 4.08 -9.06 4.24
CA PHE A 148 3.47 -9.88 5.28
C PHE A 148 3.65 -11.38 5.03
N THR A 149 3.65 -11.82 3.77
CA THR A 149 3.70 -13.23 3.38
C THR A 149 4.86 -13.99 4.05
N ALA A 150 6.02 -13.37 4.15
CA ALA A 150 7.19 -13.97 4.79
C ALA A 150 7.07 -14.14 6.32
N PHE A 151 6.08 -13.50 6.94
CA PHE A 151 5.86 -13.49 8.39
C PHE A 151 4.50 -14.09 8.80
N LEU A 152 3.70 -14.56 7.83
CA LEU A 152 2.41 -15.18 8.09
C LEU A 152 2.52 -16.65 8.54
N GLY A 153 3.54 -17.36 8.07
CA GLY A 153 3.62 -18.82 8.08
C GLY A 153 3.90 -19.48 9.41
N ASP A 154 4.19 -18.72 10.44
CA ASP A 154 4.54 -19.28 11.73
C ASP A 154 3.35 -19.19 12.68
N THR A 155 2.32 -20.02 12.42
CA THR A 155 1.31 -20.48 13.34
C THR A 155 -0.01 -19.72 13.49
N HIS A 156 -0.99 -20.50 13.81
CA HIS A 156 -2.36 -20.21 14.22
C HIS A 156 -2.43 -19.28 15.44
N PRO A 157 -3.33 -18.30 15.50
CA PRO A 157 -3.51 -17.45 16.66
C PRO A 157 -4.16 -18.23 17.79
N SER A 158 -3.37 -18.82 18.67
CA SER A 158 -3.85 -19.09 20.02
C SER A 158 -3.89 -17.76 20.79
N LYS A 159 -4.83 -17.59 21.69
CA LYS A 159 -5.19 -16.35 22.40
C LYS A 159 -4.10 -15.69 23.24
N GLU A 160 -2.91 -16.21 23.24
CA GLU A 160 -1.72 -15.66 23.88
C GLU A 160 -0.62 -15.50 22.81
N PRO A 161 0.16 -14.43 22.79
CA PRO A 161 1.33 -14.33 21.94
C PRO A 161 2.36 -15.36 22.43
N ALA A 162 2.28 -16.57 21.87
CA ALA A 162 3.32 -17.56 22.10
C ALA A 162 4.64 -17.00 21.54
N GLN A 163 5.72 -17.18 22.28
CA GLN A 163 7.07 -16.80 21.85
C GLN A 163 7.31 -17.29 20.42
N GLY A 164 7.53 -16.36 19.50
CA GLY A 164 7.82 -16.66 18.08
C GLY A 164 6.83 -16.08 17.07
N HIS A 165 5.72 -15.46 17.49
CA HIS A 165 4.76 -14.84 16.57
C HIS A 165 5.09 -13.38 16.28
N VAL A 166 5.33 -13.09 15.01
CA VAL A 166 5.45 -11.71 14.53
C VAL A 166 4.06 -11.07 14.51
N ARG A 167 3.88 -9.98 15.24
CA ARG A 167 2.70 -9.13 15.14
C ARG A 167 2.73 -8.41 13.79
N ILE A 168 1.61 -8.33 13.09
CA ILE A 168 1.53 -7.71 11.77
C ILE A 168 0.46 -6.62 11.78
N VAL A 169 0.81 -5.44 11.31
CA VAL A 169 -0.05 -4.25 11.31
C VAL A 169 -0.09 -3.63 9.91
N GLY A 170 -1.27 -3.58 9.31
CA GLY A 170 -1.57 -2.82 8.11
C GLY A 170 -2.06 -1.42 8.46
N VAL A 171 -1.63 -0.40 7.73
CA VAL A 171 -2.01 0.99 7.99
C VAL A 171 -2.66 1.60 6.76
N GLU A 172 -3.92 1.99 6.90
CA GLU A 172 -4.75 2.59 5.86
C GLU A 172 -4.72 4.13 5.94
N ALA A 173 -5.23 4.79 4.90
CA ALA A 173 -5.38 6.25 4.91
C ALA A 173 -6.66 6.67 5.63
N GLY A 174 -6.49 7.36 6.74
CA GLY A 174 -7.58 7.94 7.51
C GLY A 174 -8.13 9.26 6.93
N GLY A 175 -7.51 9.78 5.85
CA GLY A 175 -7.93 11.03 5.25
C GLY A 175 -7.80 12.23 6.20
N GLU A 176 -8.73 13.17 6.09
CA GLU A 176 -8.65 14.43 6.85
C GLU A 176 -8.75 14.21 8.38
N HIS A 177 -9.68 13.36 8.82
CA HIS A 177 -10.04 13.26 10.24
C HIS A 177 -10.17 11.81 10.77
N GLY A 178 -9.91 10.81 9.93
CA GLY A 178 -10.23 9.42 10.22
C GLY A 178 -11.67 9.06 9.82
N PRO A 179 -12.05 7.77 9.97
CA PRO A 179 -13.40 7.31 9.66
C PRO A 179 -14.50 7.91 10.56
N TRP A 180 -14.14 8.42 11.73
CA TRP A 180 -15.08 8.99 12.69
C TRP A 180 -14.55 10.31 13.26
N LEU A 181 -15.43 11.28 13.40
CA LEU A 181 -15.19 12.50 14.16
C LEU A 181 -15.17 12.19 15.68
N PRO A 182 -14.64 13.11 16.53
CA PRO A 182 -14.64 12.92 17.97
C PRO A 182 -16.01 12.71 18.62
N ASP A 183 -17.07 13.17 17.97
CA ASP A 183 -18.47 12.98 18.41
C ASP A 183 -19.07 11.63 17.95
N GLY A 184 -18.30 10.80 17.26
CA GLY A 184 -18.72 9.51 16.71
C GLY A 184 -19.40 9.57 15.34
N THR A 185 -19.52 10.76 14.75
CA THR A 185 -20.09 10.91 13.40
C THR A 185 -19.15 10.29 12.36
N GLU A 186 -19.68 9.42 11.51
CA GLU A 186 -18.93 8.80 10.40
C GLU A 186 -18.58 9.86 9.34
N THR A 187 -17.38 9.79 8.79
CA THR A 187 -16.93 10.67 7.72
C THR A 187 -16.77 9.89 6.40
N ASP A 188 -16.93 10.58 5.28
CA ASP A 188 -16.70 10.00 3.94
C ASP A 188 -15.31 10.36 3.39
N LYS A 189 -14.54 11.21 4.09
CA LYS A 189 -13.24 11.72 3.61
C LYS A 189 -12.06 10.88 4.10
N HIS A 190 -12.11 9.58 3.85
CA HIS A 190 -11.03 8.63 4.17
C HIS A 190 -10.98 7.49 3.15
N ALA A 191 -9.96 6.64 3.22
CA ALA A 191 -9.81 5.41 2.44
C ALA A 191 -9.50 4.19 3.32
N ALA A 192 -9.96 4.21 4.58
CA ALA A 192 -9.72 3.15 5.56
C ALA A 192 -10.75 2.01 5.40
N THR A 193 -10.59 1.23 4.36
CA THR A 193 -11.54 0.21 3.91
C THR A 193 -11.65 -0.99 4.87
N LEU A 194 -10.52 -1.46 5.39
CA LEU A 194 -10.52 -2.57 6.36
C LEU A 194 -10.95 -2.11 7.75
N THR A 195 -10.75 -0.85 8.08
CA THR A 195 -11.15 -0.31 9.38
C THR A 195 -12.64 -0.01 9.43
N ASN A 196 -13.22 0.58 8.37
CA ASN A 196 -14.61 1.07 8.35
C ASN A 196 -15.48 0.54 7.19
N GLY A 197 -14.93 -0.27 6.29
CA GLY A 197 -15.69 -0.81 5.15
C GLY A 197 -16.55 -2.00 5.52
N VAL A 198 -17.43 -2.35 4.60
CA VAL A 198 -18.31 -3.52 4.67
C VAL A 198 -18.01 -4.50 3.53
N VAL A 199 -18.47 -5.74 3.66
CA VAL A 199 -18.26 -6.76 2.63
C VAL A 199 -19.10 -6.44 1.39
N GLY A 200 -18.45 -6.46 0.21
CA GLY A 200 -19.10 -6.25 -1.07
C GLY A 200 -18.27 -6.81 -2.24
N VAL A 201 -18.56 -6.37 -3.45
CA VAL A 201 -17.86 -6.80 -4.67
C VAL A 201 -17.35 -5.58 -5.44
N LEU A 202 -16.05 -5.58 -5.76
CA LEU A 202 -15.41 -4.56 -6.57
C LEU A 202 -14.35 -5.22 -7.46
N HIS A 203 -14.22 -4.76 -8.71
CA HIS A 203 -13.23 -5.25 -9.67
C HIS A 203 -13.17 -6.78 -9.78
N GLY A 204 -14.34 -7.45 -9.72
CA GLY A 204 -14.46 -8.90 -9.87
C GLY A 204 -14.06 -9.73 -8.65
N SER A 205 -13.86 -9.13 -7.48
CA SER A 205 -13.59 -9.86 -6.23
C SER A 205 -14.52 -9.47 -5.10
N ARG A 206 -14.81 -10.42 -4.20
CA ARG A 206 -15.48 -10.16 -2.93
C ARG A 206 -14.44 -9.73 -1.90
N THR A 207 -14.65 -8.56 -1.32
CA THR A 207 -13.70 -7.96 -0.37
C THR A 207 -14.41 -6.96 0.55
N PHE A 208 -13.65 -6.20 1.36
CA PHE A 208 -14.17 -5.04 2.07
C PHE A 208 -14.17 -3.82 1.15
N LEU A 209 -15.23 -3.02 1.22
CA LEU A 209 -15.42 -1.81 0.43
C LEU A 209 -15.96 -0.67 1.28
N LEU A 210 -15.67 0.56 0.88
CA LEU A 210 -16.40 1.74 1.30
C LEU A 210 -17.59 1.92 0.35
N GLN A 211 -18.81 1.68 0.84
CA GLN A 211 -20.04 1.78 0.04
C GLN A 211 -21.20 2.35 0.86
N THR A 212 -22.15 2.96 0.15
CA THR A 212 -23.41 3.45 0.73
C THR A 212 -24.33 2.29 1.10
N ALA A 213 -25.41 2.59 1.82
CA ALA A 213 -26.45 1.59 2.14
C ALA A 213 -27.09 0.97 0.88
N ASP A 214 -27.11 1.72 -0.23
CA ASP A 214 -27.63 1.25 -1.53
C ASP A 214 -26.58 0.48 -2.34
N GLY A 215 -25.39 0.22 -1.77
CA GLY A 215 -24.33 -0.54 -2.42
C GLY A 215 -23.50 0.24 -3.44
N GLN A 216 -23.64 1.56 -3.52
CA GLN A 216 -22.80 2.38 -4.39
C GLN A 216 -21.43 2.60 -3.75
N ILE A 217 -20.37 2.54 -4.54
CA ILE A 217 -19.01 2.78 -4.06
C ILE A 217 -18.88 4.26 -3.65
N LYS A 218 -18.48 4.51 -2.40
CA LYS A 218 -18.19 5.85 -1.90
C LYS A 218 -16.95 6.44 -2.59
N GLU A 219 -16.94 7.75 -2.77
CA GLU A 219 -15.71 8.47 -3.08
C GLU A 219 -14.80 8.46 -1.85
N THR A 220 -13.52 8.25 -2.08
CA THR A 220 -12.53 8.22 -1.02
C THR A 220 -11.67 9.47 -1.02
N HIS A 221 -10.96 9.70 0.06
CA HIS A 221 -9.96 10.75 0.16
C HIS A 221 -8.71 10.27 0.87
N SER A 222 -7.57 10.58 0.30
CA SER A 222 -6.25 10.52 0.93
C SER A 222 -5.34 11.56 0.30
N ILE A 223 -4.47 12.15 1.10
CA ILE A 223 -3.37 12.98 0.59
C ILE A 223 -2.42 12.16 -0.28
N SER A 224 -2.39 10.85 -0.07
CA SER A 224 -1.59 9.89 -0.84
C SER A 224 -2.43 9.25 -1.94
N ALA A 225 -2.08 9.51 -3.20
CA ALA A 225 -2.78 8.94 -4.35
C ALA A 225 -2.73 7.39 -4.38
N GLY A 226 -1.68 6.77 -3.85
CA GLY A 226 -1.53 5.32 -3.81
C GLY A 226 -2.40 4.62 -2.75
N LEU A 227 -2.93 5.37 -1.77
CA LEU A 227 -3.85 4.85 -0.76
C LEU A 227 -5.31 5.29 -0.99
N ASP A 228 -5.55 6.14 -1.98
CA ASP A 228 -6.89 6.68 -2.31
C ASP A 228 -7.70 5.66 -3.13
N TYR A 229 -8.20 4.62 -2.45
CA TYR A 229 -8.89 3.49 -3.08
C TYR A 229 -9.98 2.93 -2.15
N PRO A 230 -11.22 2.75 -2.63
CA PRO A 230 -12.37 2.36 -1.80
C PRO A 230 -12.48 0.87 -1.53
N GLY A 231 -11.51 0.07 -1.95
CA GLY A 231 -11.48 -1.37 -1.77
C GLY A 231 -10.13 -1.84 -1.25
N VAL A 232 -9.94 -3.16 -1.17
CA VAL A 232 -8.69 -3.78 -0.76
C VAL A 232 -8.57 -5.18 -1.37
N GLY A 233 -7.36 -5.73 -1.41
CA GLY A 233 -7.13 -7.10 -1.85
C GLY A 233 -7.91 -8.13 -1.02
N PRO A 234 -8.50 -9.17 -1.64
CA PRO A 234 -9.28 -10.18 -0.94
C PRO A 234 -8.47 -10.97 0.09
N GLN A 235 -7.16 -11.09 -0.10
CA GLN A 235 -6.27 -11.72 0.88
C GLN A 235 -6.16 -10.89 2.16
N HIS A 236 -6.10 -9.56 2.07
CA HIS A 236 -6.16 -8.69 3.26
C HIS A 236 -7.52 -8.80 3.97
N ALA A 237 -8.61 -8.91 3.22
CA ALA A 237 -9.92 -9.16 3.79
C ALA A 237 -9.95 -10.45 4.61
N GLN A 238 -9.35 -11.53 4.09
CA GLN A 238 -9.21 -12.81 4.81
C GLN A 238 -8.31 -12.68 6.05
N LEU A 239 -7.19 -11.97 5.95
CA LEU A 239 -6.28 -11.74 7.07
C LEU A 239 -6.92 -10.94 8.20
N LYS A 240 -7.78 -9.95 7.86
CA LYS A 240 -8.62 -9.24 8.84
C LYS A 240 -9.64 -10.19 9.48
N ALA A 241 -10.40 -10.92 8.67
CA ALA A 241 -11.45 -11.79 9.15
C ALA A 241 -10.92 -12.91 10.08
N SER A 242 -9.72 -13.41 9.81
CA SER A 242 -9.04 -14.39 10.66
C SER A 242 -8.37 -13.80 11.92
N GLY A 243 -8.30 -12.48 12.04
CA GLY A 243 -7.58 -11.81 13.12
C GLY A 243 -6.05 -11.96 13.06
N ARG A 244 -5.49 -12.45 11.94
CA ARG A 244 -4.03 -12.63 11.79
C ARG A 244 -3.28 -11.31 11.64
N VAL A 245 -3.91 -10.30 11.03
CA VAL A 245 -3.34 -8.97 10.82
C VAL A 245 -4.27 -7.93 11.43
N GLU A 246 -3.68 -7.02 12.20
CA GLU A 246 -4.35 -5.83 12.70
C GLU A 246 -4.37 -4.76 11.62
N TYR A 247 -5.48 -4.02 11.50
CA TYR A 247 -5.54 -2.88 10.60
C TYR A 247 -5.86 -1.61 11.39
N LYS A 248 -5.09 -0.58 11.11
CA LYS A 248 -5.18 0.76 11.69
C LYS A 248 -5.21 1.79 10.58
N PHE A 249 -5.44 3.04 10.92
CA PHE A 249 -5.33 4.16 9.99
C PHE A 249 -4.45 5.27 10.56
N ALA A 250 -3.95 6.12 9.67
CA ALA A 250 -3.33 7.39 10.01
C ALA A 250 -3.96 8.48 9.14
N THR A 251 -4.13 9.69 9.71
CA THR A 251 -4.71 10.83 8.98
C THR A 251 -3.67 11.51 8.07
N ASP A 252 -4.12 12.37 7.18
CA ASP A 252 -3.27 13.14 6.27
C ASP A 252 -2.25 13.99 7.04
N SER A 253 -2.67 14.66 8.11
CA SER A 253 -1.78 15.46 8.96
C SER A 253 -0.74 14.58 9.66
N GLN A 254 -1.14 13.44 10.19
CA GLN A 254 -0.24 12.49 10.84
C GLN A 254 0.80 11.93 9.86
N ALA A 255 0.38 11.62 8.62
CA ALA A 255 1.30 11.18 7.58
C ALA A 255 2.31 12.27 7.18
N LEU A 256 1.87 13.51 7.02
CA LEU A 256 2.75 14.65 6.74
C LEU A 256 3.77 14.90 7.85
N ASP A 257 3.34 14.83 9.11
CA ASP A 257 4.24 15.00 10.26
C ASP A 257 5.26 13.87 10.35
N ALA A 258 4.84 12.63 10.13
CA ALA A 258 5.72 11.47 10.08
C ALA A 258 6.75 11.60 8.95
N GLN A 259 6.32 11.99 7.74
CA GLN A 259 7.22 12.25 6.62
C GLN A 259 8.30 13.30 6.99
N ARG A 260 7.86 14.42 7.58
CA ARG A 260 8.77 15.51 7.99
C ARG A 260 9.77 15.04 9.04
N LEU A 261 9.31 14.26 10.02
CA LEU A 261 10.17 13.76 11.08
C LEU A 261 11.25 12.81 10.54
N VAL A 262 10.85 11.83 9.72
CA VAL A 262 11.79 10.89 9.07
C VAL A 262 12.79 11.66 8.20
N SER A 263 12.32 12.61 7.39
CA SER A 263 13.20 13.40 6.53
C SER A 263 14.25 14.17 7.33
N ARG A 264 13.87 14.73 8.48
CA ARG A 264 14.78 15.52 9.32
C ARG A 264 15.74 14.69 10.17
N LYS A 265 15.32 13.50 10.57
CA LYS A 265 16.10 12.65 11.47
C LYS A 265 16.99 11.67 10.73
N GLU A 266 16.51 11.12 9.60
CA GLU A 266 17.18 10.06 8.86
C GLU A 266 17.73 10.52 7.49
N GLY A 267 17.39 11.74 7.04
CA GLY A 267 17.75 12.21 5.70
C GLY A 267 17.04 11.47 4.57
N ILE A 268 16.00 10.70 4.88
CA ILE A 268 15.20 9.94 3.91
C ILE A 268 13.92 10.72 3.61
N LEU A 269 13.61 10.90 2.32
CA LEU A 269 12.34 11.46 1.87
C LEU A 269 11.36 10.31 1.55
N PRO A 270 10.55 9.85 2.49
CA PRO A 270 9.58 8.79 2.22
C PRO A 270 8.42 9.31 1.38
N ALA A 271 7.82 8.44 0.57
CA ALA A 271 6.56 8.74 -0.07
C ALA A 271 5.43 8.93 0.96
N LEU A 272 4.33 9.58 0.55
CA LEU A 272 3.19 9.79 1.45
C LEU A 272 2.53 8.47 1.86
N GLU A 273 2.54 7.46 0.99
CA GLU A 273 2.02 6.14 1.28
C GLU A 273 2.66 5.52 2.54
N PRO A 274 3.98 5.25 2.59
CA PRO A 274 4.60 4.68 3.78
C PRO A 274 4.67 5.66 4.96
N SER A 275 4.44 6.95 4.76
CA SER A 275 4.40 7.92 5.85
C SER A 275 3.22 7.66 6.80
N HIS A 276 2.10 7.11 6.31
CA HIS A 276 1.01 6.61 7.15
C HIS A 276 1.49 5.46 8.07
N ALA A 277 2.22 4.50 7.50
CA ALA A 277 2.81 3.40 8.25
C ALA A 277 3.84 3.90 9.27
N MET A 278 4.66 4.89 8.90
CA MET A 278 5.66 5.49 9.80
C MET A 278 5.02 6.16 11.02
N HIS A 279 3.91 6.90 10.85
CA HIS A 279 3.17 7.44 11.98
C HIS A 279 2.78 6.34 12.96
N THR A 280 2.11 5.29 12.47
CA THR A 280 1.69 4.17 13.32
C THR A 280 2.88 3.44 13.96
N THR A 281 3.98 3.30 13.23
CA THR A 281 5.23 2.70 13.74
C THR A 281 5.77 3.51 14.94
N MET A 282 5.79 4.83 14.85
CA MET A 282 6.24 5.68 15.96
C MET A 282 5.31 5.59 17.18
N GLU A 283 4.00 5.51 16.97
CA GLU A 283 3.05 5.31 18.09
C GLU A 283 3.22 3.94 18.75
N LEU A 284 3.42 2.88 17.96
CA LEU A 284 3.72 1.55 18.50
C LEU A 284 5.02 1.52 19.29
N ALA A 285 6.07 2.13 18.77
CA ALA A 285 7.39 2.16 19.41
C ALA A 285 7.36 2.79 20.82
N LYS A 286 6.47 3.77 21.06
CA LYS A 286 6.30 4.38 22.40
C LYS A 286 5.84 3.37 23.47
N THR A 287 5.19 2.30 23.06
CA THR A 287 4.65 1.27 23.96
C THR A 287 5.51 0.01 24.02
N MET A 288 6.56 -0.05 23.22
CA MET A 288 7.45 -1.21 23.12
C MET A 288 8.66 -1.07 24.07
N ARG A 289 9.20 -2.21 24.48
CA ARG A 289 10.44 -2.24 25.25
C ARG A 289 11.65 -1.96 24.35
N PRO A 290 12.76 -1.45 24.91
CA PRO A 290 13.97 -1.15 24.11
C PRO A 290 14.60 -2.36 23.40
N ASP A 291 14.33 -3.57 23.86
CA ASP A 291 14.81 -4.83 23.26
C ASP A 291 13.94 -5.36 22.12
N GLN A 292 12.78 -4.75 21.88
CA GLN A 292 11.86 -5.14 20.83
C GLN A 292 12.17 -4.44 19.50
N ILE A 293 11.89 -5.11 18.40
CA ILE A 293 12.20 -4.64 17.05
C ILE A 293 10.89 -4.41 16.26
N VAL A 294 10.76 -3.22 15.69
CA VAL A 294 9.74 -2.92 14.68
C VAL A 294 10.38 -2.89 13.30
N LEU A 295 9.86 -3.67 12.38
CA LEU A 295 10.23 -3.65 10.98
C LEU A 295 9.13 -2.96 10.18
N VAL A 296 9.43 -1.80 9.59
CA VAL A 296 8.48 -1.06 8.74
C VAL A 296 8.86 -1.15 7.27
N ASN A 297 7.88 -1.43 6.42
CA ASN A 297 8.06 -1.39 4.97
C ASN A 297 7.99 0.06 4.49
N LEU A 298 9.14 0.70 4.32
CA LEU A 298 9.26 2.05 3.77
C LEU A 298 9.22 1.99 2.23
N CYS A 299 8.09 1.58 1.68
CA CYS A 299 7.90 1.43 0.24
C CYS A 299 7.71 2.78 -0.45
N GLY A 300 8.48 3.01 -1.49
CA GLY A 300 8.37 4.23 -2.30
C GLY A 300 9.15 5.44 -1.75
N ARG A 301 9.65 6.22 -2.68
CA ARG A 301 10.41 7.44 -2.44
C ARG A 301 9.54 8.68 -2.65
N GLY A 302 9.76 9.71 -1.84
CA GLY A 302 8.92 10.89 -1.74
C GLY A 302 9.20 12.00 -2.74
N ASP A 303 10.20 11.88 -3.61
CA ASP A 303 10.51 12.90 -4.62
C ASP A 303 9.30 13.25 -5.51
N LYS A 304 8.47 12.25 -5.83
CA LYS A 304 7.22 12.42 -6.58
C LYS A 304 6.19 13.31 -5.87
N ASP A 305 6.24 13.39 -4.54
CA ASP A 305 5.22 14.03 -3.69
C ASP A 305 5.62 15.45 -3.28
N MET A 306 6.87 15.88 -3.50
CA MET A 306 7.40 17.13 -2.92
C MET A 306 6.61 18.37 -3.31
N LEU A 307 6.13 18.47 -4.54
CA LEU A 307 5.30 19.61 -4.96
C LEU A 307 3.94 19.59 -4.25
N HIS A 308 3.36 18.40 -4.09
CA HIS A 308 2.10 18.23 -3.37
C HIS A 308 2.26 18.53 -1.87
N VAL A 309 3.31 18.02 -1.26
CA VAL A 309 3.67 18.29 0.14
C VAL A 309 3.92 19.79 0.38
N ALA A 310 4.65 20.46 -0.53
CA ALA A 310 4.89 21.91 -0.43
C ALA A 310 3.55 22.68 -0.43
N LYS A 311 2.64 22.33 -1.35
CA LYS A 311 1.30 22.94 -1.42
C LYS A 311 0.45 22.69 -0.18
N ALA A 312 0.53 21.49 0.39
CA ALA A 312 -0.26 21.10 1.59
C ALA A 312 0.26 21.77 2.88
N ARG A 313 1.52 22.23 2.87
CA ARG A 313 2.14 22.89 4.03
C ARG A 313 2.12 24.43 3.97
N GLY A 314 1.70 25.03 2.86
CA GLY A 314 1.66 26.48 2.64
C GLY A 314 3.00 26.99 2.17
#